data_bace39aed6ddf9c4be9d37a1e8dd82ff
#
_entry.id   bace39aed6ddf9c4be9d37a1e8dd82ff
#
_cell.length_a   1.000
_cell.length_b   1.000
_cell.length_c   1.000
_cell.angle_alpha   90.00
_cell.angle_beta   90.00
_cell.angle_gamma   90.00
#
_symmetry.space_group_name_H-M   'P 1'
#
loop_
_entity.id
_entity.type
_entity.pdbx_description
1 polymer ?
#
loop_
_entity_poly.entity_id
_entity_poly.type
_entity_poly.pdbx_seq_one_letter_code
_entity_poly.pdbx_strand_id
1 'polypeptide(L)'
;HYELVEKIEKEICKSLDKGDPKYNTNLCHLDFYKNNLKIKFYDNWIPEENVKPNYDTLVYEFFKYNEKPFTVRPIVKKYEVDPSSNPYEFNSNLIRDKYIDKQLEKTALVSYLRFEDGQITVDKISPNDRFGKFIKNDTKLRSMSVGKTMTSYVAGHAICEGYIDNINSRLNDWPLIENTLYYDQKLFDLLNMQAGDEKYVWSSDFLLPSNLDGVDDRTKDIKVYISEFKNSKKGKSEFNYSAFSTQLVLNYILFKTGDNFEKILEKTFKEKAKIKHSVFFYRVPGSSKERGNANIMFFATRYDYLRIAKAMLDDWQNDTCVGKYLKTIFENRISKDNDKKERRGDSRQWHFARGYAGQFQTHYTGINKKRPVMGMHGRGGQHIVIDFERS
;
A
#
# COMPACT_ATOMS: atom_id res chain seq x y z
N HIS A 1 -7.07 -17.45 18.60
CA HIS A 1 -6.91 -16.20 17.80
C HIS A 1 -8.10 -15.27 17.99
N TYR A 2 -9.31 -15.75 17.81
CA TYR A 2 -10.56 -15.03 18.09
C TYR A 2 -10.66 -14.55 19.53
N GLU A 3 -10.34 -15.41 20.48
CA GLU A 3 -10.35 -15.10 21.92
C GLU A 3 -9.37 -13.98 22.27
N LEU A 4 -8.21 -13.93 21.62
CA LEU A 4 -7.23 -12.87 21.85
C LEU A 4 -7.73 -11.51 21.34
N VAL A 5 -8.39 -11.50 20.19
CA VAL A 5 -8.95 -10.27 19.61
C VAL A 5 -10.13 -9.76 20.43
N GLU A 6 -11.03 -10.65 20.87
CA GLU A 6 -12.11 -10.28 21.79
C GLU A 6 -11.59 -9.77 23.13
N LYS A 7 -10.52 -10.37 23.63
CA LYS A 7 -9.88 -9.93 24.86
C LYS A 7 -9.27 -8.54 24.70
N ILE A 8 -8.57 -8.31 23.59
CA ILE A 8 -8.01 -7.00 23.24
C ILE A 8 -9.13 -5.97 23.05
N GLU A 9 -10.22 -6.29 22.36
CA GLU A 9 -11.39 -5.42 22.23
C GLU A 9 -11.96 -5.03 23.60
N LYS A 10 -12.14 -6.00 24.48
CA LYS A 10 -12.64 -5.75 25.86
C LYS A 10 -11.69 -4.89 26.68
N GLU A 11 -10.39 -5.09 26.54
CA GLU A 11 -9.37 -4.31 27.27
C GLU A 11 -9.28 -2.87 26.76
N ILE A 12 -9.34 -2.68 25.45
CA ILE A 12 -9.37 -1.34 24.83
C ILE A 12 -10.63 -0.59 25.26
N CYS A 13 -11.78 -1.26 25.25
CA CYS A 13 -13.03 -0.67 25.69
C CYS A 13 -12.99 -0.25 27.16
N LYS A 14 -12.40 -1.05 28.02
CA LYS A 14 -12.19 -0.69 29.44
C LYS A 14 -11.22 0.47 29.62
N SER A 15 -10.21 0.61 28.77
CA SER A 15 -9.24 1.71 28.85
C SER A 15 -9.83 3.03 28.37
N LEU A 16 -10.73 2.99 27.38
CA LEU A 16 -11.44 4.16 26.87
C LEU A 16 -12.51 4.69 27.84
N ASP A 17 -13.10 3.82 28.66
CA ASP A 17 -14.07 4.21 29.69
C ASP A 17 -13.46 5.05 30.81
N LYS A 18 -12.15 5.10 30.93
CA LYS A 18 -11.49 5.64 32.15
C LYS A 18 -10.91 7.04 32.01
N GLY A 19 -11.04 7.73 30.87
CA GLY A 19 -10.24 8.92 30.89
C GLY A 19 -10.46 10.11 29.99
N ASP A 20 -11.30 10.08 29.02
CA ASP A 20 -11.51 11.27 28.18
C ASP A 20 -12.99 11.49 27.85
N PRO A 21 -13.64 12.55 28.39
CA PRO A 21 -15.03 12.86 28.09
C PRO A 21 -15.30 13.21 26.62
N LYS A 22 -14.27 13.30 25.79
CA LYS A 22 -14.40 13.44 24.34
C LYS A 22 -14.70 12.14 23.61
N TYR A 23 -14.58 11.00 24.28
CA TYR A 23 -14.84 9.68 23.71
C TYR A 23 -16.10 9.11 24.36
N ASN A 24 -17.19 9.14 23.60
CA ASN A 24 -18.47 8.61 24.06
C ASN A 24 -18.37 7.06 24.17
N THR A 25 -18.65 6.53 25.34
CA THR A 25 -18.53 5.11 25.73
C THR A 25 -19.34 4.13 24.90
N ASN A 26 -20.33 4.60 24.15
CA ASN A 26 -21.11 3.80 23.20
C ASN A 26 -20.33 3.38 21.93
N LEU A 27 -19.08 3.80 21.81
CA LEU A 27 -18.23 3.51 20.66
C LEU A 27 -17.46 2.18 20.75
N CYS A 28 -17.59 1.45 21.85
CA CYS A 28 -16.85 0.21 22.09
C CYS A 28 -17.40 -1.04 21.40
N HIS A 29 -18.47 -0.91 20.66
CA HIS A 29 -18.97 -1.92 19.74
C HIS A 29 -18.80 -1.45 18.29
N LEU A 30 -19.37 -2.11 17.34
CA LEU A 30 -19.29 -1.88 15.90
C LEU A 30 -19.35 -0.41 15.44
N ASP A 31 -19.84 0.49 16.30
CA ASP A 31 -19.90 1.93 16.04
C ASP A 31 -18.57 2.70 16.20
N PHE A 32 -17.55 2.06 16.76
CA PHE A 32 -16.19 2.62 16.91
C PHE A 32 -15.61 3.13 15.58
N TYR A 33 -16.08 2.58 14.47
CA TYR A 33 -15.66 2.94 13.13
C TYR A 33 -16.43 4.11 12.53
N LYS A 34 -17.65 4.37 12.99
CA LYS A 34 -18.54 5.27 12.25
C LYS A 34 -18.13 6.73 12.35
N ASN A 35 -17.66 7.21 13.45
CA ASN A 35 -17.81 8.63 13.63
C ASN A 35 -16.63 9.50 14.01
N ASN A 36 -15.45 9.17 14.33
CA ASN A 36 -14.43 10.21 14.64
C ASN A 36 -13.05 9.70 15.06
N LEU A 37 -12.92 8.51 15.61
CA LEU A 37 -11.61 7.95 15.94
C LEU A 37 -10.77 7.70 14.69
N LYS A 38 -11.44 7.41 13.58
CA LYS A 38 -10.83 7.25 12.25
C LYS A 38 -10.01 8.47 11.85
N ILE A 39 -10.50 9.67 12.08
CA ILE A 39 -9.83 10.92 11.70
C ILE A 39 -8.73 11.28 12.69
N LYS A 40 -9.00 11.27 13.98
CA LYS A 40 -8.02 11.62 15.01
C LYS A 40 -6.87 10.62 15.14
N PHE A 41 -7.16 9.33 15.01
CA PHE A 41 -6.15 8.28 15.08
C PHE A 41 -5.13 8.38 13.95
N TYR A 42 -5.55 8.79 12.77
CA TYR A 42 -4.68 8.95 11.62
C TYR A 42 -3.96 10.31 11.57
N ASP A 43 -4.53 11.33 12.15
CA ASP A 43 -3.88 12.64 12.28
C ASP A 43 -2.79 12.65 13.36
N ASN A 44 -2.88 11.76 14.34
CA ASN A 44 -1.95 11.65 15.47
C ASN A 44 -0.90 10.53 15.28
N TRP A 45 -0.56 10.15 14.06
CA TRP A 45 0.55 9.22 13.80
C TRP A 45 1.92 9.75 14.22
N ILE A 46 2.06 11.05 14.31
CA ILE A 46 3.15 11.72 15.00
C ILE A 46 2.53 12.16 16.33
N PRO A 47 2.73 11.47 17.44
CA PRO A 47 2.25 11.94 18.72
C PRO A 47 2.85 13.33 18.92
N GLU A 48 2.04 14.32 19.21
CA GLU A 48 2.51 15.52 19.88
C GLU A 48 3.35 15.05 21.06
N GLU A 49 4.48 15.69 21.32
CA GLU A 49 5.52 15.20 22.25
C GLU A 49 5.03 14.74 23.63
N ASN A 50 3.78 15.06 23.99
CA ASN A 50 3.18 14.79 25.30
C ASN A 50 2.02 13.76 25.29
N VAL A 51 1.64 13.20 24.15
CA VAL A 51 0.57 12.20 24.09
C VAL A 51 1.19 10.81 24.10
N LYS A 52 1.01 10.08 25.20
CA LYS A 52 1.37 8.66 25.23
C LYS A 52 0.55 7.93 24.15
N PRO A 53 1.20 7.29 23.17
CA PRO A 53 0.47 6.51 22.17
C PRO A 53 -0.39 5.48 22.89
N ASN A 54 -1.66 5.37 22.50
CA ASN A 54 -2.48 4.26 22.96
C ASN A 54 -2.06 3.00 22.21
N TYR A 55 -1.12 2.26 22.76
CA TYR A 55 -0.54 1.07 22.15
C TYR A 55 -1.59 -0.02 21.91
N ASP A 56 -2.57 -0.14 22.78
CA ASP A 56 -3.62 -1.16 22.64
C ASP A 56 -4.50 -0.87 21.43
N THR A 57 -4.84 0.40 21.18
CA THR A 57 -5.56 0.82 20.00
C THR A 57 -4.75 0.59 18.73
N LEU A 58 -3.43 0.86 18.76
CA LEU A 58 -2.54 0.60 17.62
C LEU A 58 -2.42 -0.89 17.33
N VAL A 59 -2.28 -1.71 18.34
CA VAL A 59 -2.26 -3.18 18.23
C VAL A 59 -3.58 -3.69 17.68
N TYR A 60 -4.71 -3.21 18.21
CA TYR A 60 -6.03 -3.56 17.72
C TYR A 60 -6.22 -3.22 16.26
N GLU A 61 -5.88 -2.00 15.84
CA GLU A 61 -5.97 -1.59 14.44
C GLU A 61 -5.04 -2.42 13.55
N PHE A 62 -3.82 -2.70 14.02
CA PHE A 62 -2.89 -3.55 13.29
C PHE A 62 -3.47 -4.95 13.07
N PHE A 63 -3.99 -5.61 14.09
CA PHE A 63 -4.58 -6.94 13.99
C PHE A 63 -5.88 -6.92 13.18
N LYS A 64 -6.74 -5.96 13.44
CA LYS A 64 -7.98 -5.81 12.72
C LYS A 64 -7.76 -5.65 11.22
N TYR A 65 -6.78 -4.84 10.82
CA TYR A 65 -6.47 -4.64 9.41
C TYR A 65 -5.65 -5.78 8.79
N ASN A 66 -4.86 -6.48 9.55
CA ASN A 66 -4.00 -7.54 9.01
C ASN A 66 -4.61 -8.94 9.09
N GLU A 67 -5.42 -9.23 10.09
CA GLU A 67 -5.98 -10.57 10.31
C GLU A 67 -7.50 -10.65 10.20
N LYS A 68 -8.22 -9.60 10.59
CA LYS A 68 -9.68 -9.54 10.60
C LYS A 68 -10.37 -8.87 9.40
N PRO A 69 -9.73 -8.36 8.40
CA PRO A 69 -10.51 -7.77 7.31
C PRO A 69 -11.52 -8.73 6.70
N PHE A 70 -11.57 -10.00 7.16
CA PHE A 70 -12.22 -11.08 6.44
C PHE A 70 -12.97 -12.08 7.30
N THR A 71 -13.04 -11.91 8.59
CA THR A 71 -13.65 -12.90 9.49
C THR A 71 -15.18 -12.93 9.42
N VAL A 72 -15.80 -11.95 8.82
CA VAL A 72 -17.26 -11.94 8.66
C VAL A 72 -17.70 -12.65 7.38
N ARG A 73 -16.79 -12.94 6.45
CA ARG A 73 -17.12 -13.70 5.24
C ARG A 73 -15.99 -14.68 4.89
N PRO A 74 -16.27 -15.97 4.84
CA PRO A 74 -15.25 -17.04 4.76
C PRO A 74 -14.52 -17.16 3.41
N ILE A 75 -14.78 -16.31 2.43
CA ILE A 75 -14.22 -16.46 1.09
C ILE A 75 -13.68 -15.13 0.57
N VAL A 76 -12.58 -14.69 1.14
CA VAL A 76 -11.76 -13.73 0.40
C VAL A 76 -10.90 -14.54 -0.57
N LYS A 77 -11.25 -14.47 -1.82
CA LYS A 77 -10.39 -14.98 -2.89
C LYS A 77 -9.15 -14.11 -2.95
N LYS A 78 -8.02 -14.74 -3.25
CA LYS A 78 -6.72 -14.10 -3.36
C LYS A 78 -6.15 -14.35 -4.75
N TYR A 79 -5.41 -13.40 -5.26
CA TYR A 79 -4.40 -13.64 -6.28
C TYR A 79 -3.09 -13.92 -5.52
N GLU A 80 -2.91 -15.18 -5.14
CA GLU A 80 -1.80 -15.62 -4.29
C GLU A 80 -0.65 -16.14 -5.14
N VAL A 81 0.55 -15.79 -4.73
CA VAL A 81 1.80 -16.26 -5.31
C VAL A 81 2.51 -17.10 -4.26
N ASP A 82 2.80 -18.33 -4.61
CA ASP A 82 3.52 -19.26 -3.76
C ASP A 82 4.98 -18.84 -3.54
N PRO A 83 5.61 -19.29 -2.45
CA PRO A 83 7.03 -19.08 -2.21
C PRO A 83 7.89 -19.55 -3.40
N SER A 84 9.02 -18.87 -3.58
CA SER A 84 10.05 -19.34 -4.50
C SER A 84 10.62 -20.67 -4.01
N SER A 85 10.97 -21.57 -4.93
CA SER A 85 11.72 -22.79 -4.61
C SER A 85 13.16 -22.48 -4.16
N ASN A 86 13.66 -21.30 -4.52
CA ASN A 86 14.98 -20.80 -4.14
C ASN A 86 14.86 -19.34 -3.66
N PRO A 87 14.31 -19.11 -2.45
CA PRO A 87 14.12 -17.78 -1.93
C PRO A 87 15.45 -17.05 -1.74
N TYR A 88 15.44 -15.73 -1.94
CA TYR A 88 16.64 -14.95 -1.69
C TYR A 88 16.92 -14.92 -0.18
N GLU A 89 18.07 -15.42 0.23
CA GLU A 89 18.51 -15.37 1.62
C GLU A 89 19.45 -14.18 1.83
N PHE A 90 19.15 -13.40 2.87
CA PHE A 90 19.94 -12.22 3.19
C PHE A 90 21.14 -12.60 4.09
N ASN A 91 22.31 -12.13 3.74
CA ASN A 91 23.40 -12.05 4.68
C ASN A 91 23.13 -10.93 5.70
N SER A 92 23.65 -11.07 6.90
CA SER A 92 23.47 -10.08 7.96
C SER A 92 24.83 -9.70 8.57
N ASN A 93 25.02 -8.40 8.77
CA ASN A 93 26.11 -7.82 9.54
C ASN A 93 25.50 -6.76 10.47
N LEU A 94 24.88 -7.24 11.56
CA LEU A 94 24.04 -6.42 12.40
C LEU A 94 24.86 -5.44 13.24
N ILE A 95 24.50 -4.17 13.13
CA ILE A 95 25.05 -3.10 13.97
C ILE A 95 24.01 -2.61 14.96
N ARG A 96 24.48 -2.05 16.07
CA ARG A 96 23.59 -1.39 17.04
C ARG A 96 23.21 -0.01 16.54
N ASP A 97 21.90 0.23 16.41
CA ASP A 97 21.35 1.53 16.10
C ASP A 97 20.53 2.05 17.30
N LYS A 98 21.17 2.91 18.11
CA LYS A 98 20.55 3.48 19.32
C LYS A 98 19.30 4.32 19.01
N TYR A 99 19.25 4.94 17.84
CA TYR A 99 18.08 5.73 17.45
C TYR A 99 16.88 4.82 17.20
N ILE A 100 17.08 3.74 16.43
CA ILE A 100 16.02 2.76 16.16
C ILE A 100 15.60 2.06 17.45
N ASP A 101 16.53 1.66 18.32
CA ASP A 101 16.21 1.07 19.63
C ASP A 101 15.28 2.00 20.41
N LYS A 102 15.60 3.30 20.49
CA LYS A 102 14.78 4.31 21.16
C LYS A 102 13.40 4.49 20.49
N GLN A 103 13.34 4.43 19.16
CA GLN A 103 12.04 4.53 18.46
C GLN A 103 11.14 3.34 18.76
N LEU A 104 11.68 2.12 18.78
CA LEU A 104 10.95 0.91 19.12
C LEU A 104 10.41 0.92 20.56
N GLU A 105 11.12 1.56 21.49
CA GLU A 105 10.70 1.71 22.87
C GLU A 105 9.66 2.81 23.08
N LYS A 106 9.73 3.91 22.34
CA LYS A 106 8.97 5.13 22.61
C LYS A 106 7.85 5.45 21.64
N THR A 107 7.86 4.84 20.44
CA THR A 107 6.88 5.12 19.40
C THR A 107 6.09 3.88 19.02
N ALA A 108 5.17 4.01 18.09
CA ALA A 108 4.43 2.90 17.50
C ALA A 108 5.24 2.12 16.44
N LEU A 109 6.56 2.26 16.40
CA LEU A 109 7.40 1.48 15.49
C LEU A 109 7.32 0.00 15.86
N VAL A 110 6.83 -0.81 14.94
CA VAL A 110 6.60 -2.25 15.15
C VAL A 110 7.80 -3.07 14.71
N SER A 111 8.43 -2.69 13.61
CA SER A 111 9.56 -3.40 13.03
C SER A 111 10.39 -2.47 12.16
N TYR A 112 11.68 -2.71 12.10
CA TYR A 112 12.61 -1.98 11.25
C TYR A 112 13.62 -2.95 10.63
N LEU A 113 13.81 -2.84 9.31
CA LEU A 113 14.86 -3.52 8.56
C LEU A 113 15.66 -2.48 7.77
N ARG A 114 16.99 -2.59 7.80
CA ARG A 114 17.89 -1.82 6.95
C ARG A 114 18.83 -2.78 6.20
N PHE A 115 18.84 -2.63 4.89
CA PHE A 115 19.70 -3.37 3.98
C PHE A 115 20.64 -2.39 3.31
N GLU A 116 21.93 -2.64 3.40
CA GLU A 116 23.01 -1.80 2.86
C GLU A 116 24.16 -2.72 2.42
N ASP A 117 24.79 -2.42 1.30
CA ASP A 117 25.97 -3.12 0.78
C ASP A 117 25.83 -4.65 0.75
N GLY A 118 24.65 -5.11 0.29
CA GLY A 118 24.35 -6.53 0.15
C GLY A 118 23.99 -7.26 1.43
N GLN A 119 23.89 -6.56 2.57
CA GLN A 119 23.68 -7.18 3.90
C GLN A 119 22.57 -6.46 4.68
N ILE A 120 21.90 -7.20 5.57
CA ILE A 120 21.04 -6.58 6.57
C ILE A 120 21.91 -6.03 7.70
N THR A 121 21.88 -4.71 7.87
CA THR A 121 22.64 -4.01 8.91
C THR A 121 21.83 -3.73 10.15
N VAL A 122 20.49 -3.61 10.03
CA VAL A 122 19.58 -3.48 11.17
C VAL A 122 18.38 -4.41 10.95
N ASP A 123 18.11 -5.24 11.93
CA ASP A 123 16.94 -6.10 12.00
C ASP A 123 16.36 -6.03 13.40
N LYS A 124 15.26 -5.35 13.53
CA LYS A 124 14.62 -5.08 14.83
C LYS A 124 13.12 -5.28 14.77
N ILE A 125 12.59 -5.83 15.85
CA ILE A 125 11.17 -5.92 16.14
C ILE A 125 10.93 -5.23 17.48
N SER A 126 9.77 -4.62 17.66
CA SER A 126 9.35 -4.01 18.92
C SER A 126 9.51 -4.98 20.10
N PRO A 127 9.86 -4.51 21.30
CA PRO A 127 9.95 -5.37 22.48
C PRO A 127 8.68 -6.19 22.74
N ASN A 128 8.83 -7.36 23.36
CA ASN A 128 7.72 -8.29 23.62
C ASN A 128 6.66 -7.76 24.58
N ASP A 129 7.03 -6.88 25.49
CA ASP A 129 6.11 -6.17 26.38
C ASP A 129 5.30 -5.08 25.67
N ARG A 130 5.59 -4.84 24.39
CA ARG A 130 4.87 -3.92 23.51
C ARG A 130 4.22 -4.66 22.33
N PHE A 131 4.76 -4.50 21.11
CA PHE A 131 4.19 -5.10 19.90
C PHE A 131 4.89 -6.40 19.47
N GLY A 132 6.10 -6.69 20.00
CA GLY A 132 6.92 -7.79 19.52
C GLY A 132 6.27 -9.15 19.67
N LYS A 133 5.46 -9.36 20.73
CA LYS A 133 4.71 -10.62 20.93
C LYS A 133 3.73 -10.95 19.81
N PHE A 134 3.35 -9.95 19.00
CA PHE A 134 2.37 -10.09 17.93
C PHE A 134 3.03 -10.20 16.55
N ILE A 135 4.33 -9.90 16.44
CA ILE A 135 5.04 -9.84 15.15
C ILE A 135 6.09 -10.92 15.10
N LYS A 136 6.01 -11.74 14.07
CA LYS A 136 7.01 -12.73 13.72
C LYS A 136 7.52 -12.46 12.31
N ASN A 137 8.60 -13.12 11.91
CA ASN A 137 9.14 -12.96 10.57
C ASN A 137 8.21 -13.50 9.46
N ASP A 138 7.30 -14.39 9.79
CA ASP A 138 6.27 -14.95 8.91
C ASP A 138 4.91 -14.23 8.99
N THR A 139 4.77 -13.23 9.88
CA THR A 139 3.54 -12.46 9.99
C THR A 139 3.29 -11.68 8.71
N LYS A 140 2.13 -11.90 8.10
CA LYS A 140 1.68 -11.18 6.91
C LYS A 140 1.24 -9.77 7.29
N LEU A 141 1.88 -8.78 6.72
CA LEU A 141 1.61 -7.37 6.94
C LEU A 141 0.87 -6.80 5.75
N ARG A 142 -0.20 -6.07 6.03
CA ARG A 142 -0.98 -5.38 5.01
C ARG A 142 -0.23 -4.16 4.48
N SER A 143 -0.22 -4.02 3.17
CA SER A 143 0.51 -2.97 2.46
C SER A 143 -0.05 -1.57 2.65
N MET A 144 -1.36 -1.45 2.82
CA MET A 144 -2.05 -0.17 2.61
C MET A 144 -1.59 0.45 1.27
N SER A 145 -1.21 1.73 1.25
CA SER A 145 -0.79 2.39 0.00
C SER A 145 0.55 1.91 -0.57
N VAL A 146 1.33 1.11 0.15
CA VAL A 146 2.49 0.41 -0.42
C VAL A 146 2.05 -0.54 -1.56
N GLY A 147 0.82 -1.06 -1.52
CA GLY A 147 0.25 -1.86 -2.60
C GLY A 147 0.15 -1.13 -3.95
N LYS A 148 0.11 0.21 -3.94
CA LYS A 148 0.16 1.01 -5.16
C LYS A 148 1.49 0.81 -5.91
N THR A 149 2.57 0.80 -5.17
CA THR A 149 3.90 0.57 -5.73
C THR A 149 4.08 -0.88 -6.17
N MET A 150 3.49 -1.85 -5.43
CA MET A 150 3.44 -3.24 -5.89
C MET A 150 2.72 -3.34 -7.23
N THR A 151 1.60 -2.61 -7.42
CA THR A 151 0.90 -2.51 -8.71
C THR A 151 1.79 -1.90 -9.81
N SER A 152 2.55 -0.86 -9.50
CA SER A 152 3.49 -0.26 -10.45
C SER A 152 4.58 -1.25 -10.87
N TYR A 153 5.12 -2.02 -9.94
CA TYR A 153 6.14 -3.02 -10.24
C TYR A 153 5.58 -4.13 -11.15
N VAL A 154 4.35 -4.58 -10.89
CA VAL A 154 3.64 -5.53 -11.79
C VAL A 154 3.39 -4.90 -13.16
N ALA A 155 3.08 -3.59 -13.24
CA ALA A 155 2.93 -2.89 -14.52
C ALA A 155 4.24 -2.90 -15.33
N GLY A 156 5.38 -2.67 -14.69
CA GLY A 156 6.69 -2.78 -15.31
C GLY A 156 6.94 -4.17 -15.91
N HIS A 157 6.60 -5.22 -15.16
CA HIS A 157 6.69 -6.60 -15.67
C HIS A 157 5.71 -6.86 -16.82
N ALA A 158 4.47 -6.38 -16.74
CA ALA A 158 3.49 -6.55 -17.82
C ALA A 158 3.93 -5.85 -19.11
N ILE A 159 4.60 -4.70 -19.02
CA ILE A 159 5.21 -4.02 -20.15
C ILE A 159 6.38 -4.86 -20.71
N CYS A 160 7.26 -5.33 -19.87
CA CYS A 160 8.44 -6.10 -20.27
C CYS A 160 8.10 -7.46 -20.90
N GLU A 161 6.97 -8.04 -20.54
CA GLU A 161 6.44 -9.27 -21.13
C GLU A 161 5.57 -9.02 -22.37
N GLY A 162 5.43 -7.77 -22.82
CA GLY A 162 4.71 -7.42 -24.04
C GLY A 162 3.19 -7.44 -23.93
N TYR A 163 2.61 -7.53 -22.73
CA TYR A 163 1.16 -7.41 -22.55
C TYR A 163 0.67 -5.97 -22.69
N ILE A 164 1.54 -5.02 -22.41
CA ILE A 164 1.33 -3.58 -22.59
C ILE A 164 2.55 -3.04 -23.34
N ASP A 165 2.35 -2.27 -24.40
CA ASP A 165 3.45 -1.85 -25.25
C ASP A 165 4.48 -0.99 -24.50
N ASN A 166 4.02 0.00 -23.73
CA ASN A 166 4.88 0.90 -22.94
C ASN A 166 4.05 1.73 -21.96
N ILE A 167 4.71 2.57 -21.16
CA ILE A 167 4.03 3.42 -20.17
C ILE A 167 3.11 4.48 -20.78
N ASN A 168 3.26 4.82 -22.06
CA ASN A 168 2.42 5.77 -22.78
C ASN A 168 1.26 5.09 -23.49
N SER A 169 1.12 3.75 -23.39
CA SER A 169 -0.03 3.04 -23.95
C SER A 169 -1.34 3.64 -23.45
N ARG A 170 -2.29 3.78 -24.36
CA ARG A 170 -3.59 4.37 -24.07
C ARG A 170 -4.59 3.29 -23.65
N LEU A 171 -5.41 3.61 -22.69
CA LEU A 171 -6.47 2.72 -22.20
C LEU A 171 -7.72 2.85 -23.08
N ASN A 172 -7.59 2.60 -24.37
CA ASN A 172 -8.68 2.71 -25.35
C ASN A 172 -9.19 1.37 -25.89
N ASP A 173 -8.59 0.28 -25.44
CA ASP A 173 -8.94 -1.08 -25.77
C ASP A 173 -9.70 -1.82 -24.66
N TRP A 174 -10.00 -1.14 -23.56
CA TRP A 174 -10.70 -1.71 -22.40
C TRP A 174 -12.17 -1.25 -22.36
N PRO A 175 -13.14 -2.09 -22.81
CA PRO A 175 -14.53 -1.68 -22.93
C PRO A 175 -15.18 -1.21 -21.64
N LEU A 176 -14.68 -1.69 -20.49
CA LEU A 176 -15.23 -1.38 -19.18
C LEU A 176 -15.19 0.12 -18.85
N ILE A 177 -14.20 0.84 -19.36
CA ILE A 177 -14.02 2.27 -19.09
C ILE A 177 -14.54 3.19 -20.20
N GLU A 178 -15.13 2.62 -21.25
CA GLU A 178 -15.75 3.43 -22.31
C GLU A 178 -16.76 4.42 -21.74
N ASN A 179 -16.83 5.60 -22.35
CA ASN A 179 -17.68 6.69 -21.91
C ASN A 179 -17.38 7.22 -20.48
N THR A 180 -16.18 7.02 -20.00
CA THR A 180 -15.67 7.62 -18.75
C THR A 180 -14.49 8.53 -19.02
N LEU A 181 -14.13 9.37 -18.04
CA LEU A 181 -12.94 10.21 -18.14
C LEU A 181 -11.63 9.39 -18.27
N TYR A 182 -11.64 8.10 -17.95
CA TYR A 182 -10.44 7.24 -18.00
C TYR A 182 -10.17 6.65 -19.38
N TYR A 183 -11.17 6.64 -20.27
CA TYR A 183 -11.00 6.15 -21.62
C TYR A 183 -9.97 6.96 -22.40
N ASP A 184 -9.14 6.31 -23.16
CA ASP A 184 -8.05 6.89 -23.97
C ASP A 184 -7.03 7.72 -23.18
N GLN A 185 -6.94 7.56 -21.86
CA GLN A 185 -5.84 8.13 -21.09
C GLN A 185 -4.59 7.28 -21.20
N LYS A 186 -3.42 7.89 -21.03
CA LYS A 186 -2.16 7.15 -20.93
C LYS A 186 -2.09 6.39 -19.62
N LEU A 187 -1.55 5.19 -19.64
CA LEU A 187 -1.23 4.43 -18.44
C LEU A 187 -0.40 5.28 -17.46
N PHE A 188 0.52 6.07 -17.97
CA PHE A 188 1.38 6.94 -17.18
C PHE A 188 0.61 8.04 -16.42
N ASP A 189 -0.46 8.60 -17.01
CA ASP A 189 -1.30 9.59 -16.32
C ASP A 189 -1.96 8.99 -15.07
N LEU A 190 -2.42 7.75 -15.16
CA LEU A 190 -2.98 7.03 -14.00
C LEU A 190 -1.90 6.66 -12.98
N LEU A 191 -0.76 6.18 -13.44
CA LEU A 191 0.40 5.87 -12.58
C LEU A 191 0.88 7.11 -11.81
N ASN A 192 0.85 8.28 -12.43
CA ASN A 192 1.23 9.56 -11.81
C ASN A 192 0.08 10.29 -11.09
N MET A 193 -1.08 9.65 -10.93
CA MET A 193 -2.23 10.30 -10.26
C MET A 193 -2.67 11.60 -10.94
N GLN A 194 -2.63 11.64 -12.28
CA GLN A 194 -2.97 12.80 -13.12
C GLN A 194 -4.18 12.52 -14.01
N ALA A 195 -5.07 11.63 -13.59
CA ALA A 195 -6.23 11.25 -14.37
C ALA A 195 -7.27 12.37 -14.56
N GLY A 196 -7.21 13.44 -13.77
CA GLY A 196 -8.19 14.51 -13.81
C GLY A 196 -9.54 14.13 -13.18
N ASP A 197 -9.54 13.16 -12.26
CA ASP A 197 -10.69 12.63 -11.55
C ASP A 197 -10.99 13.43 -10.26
N GLU A 198 -11.29 14.68 -10.37
CA GLU A 198 -11.51 15.59 -9.23
C GLU A 198 -12.58 15.11 -8.24
N LYS A 199 -13.58 14.38 -8.73
CA LYS A 199 -14.74 13.92 -7.95
C LYS A 199 -14.37 12.97 -6.80
N TYR A 200 -13.26 12.19 -6.96
CA TYR A 200 -12.90 11.10 -6.04
C TYR A 200 -11.58 11.27 -5.33
N VAL A 201 -11.16 12.50 -5.12
CA VAL A 201 -9.97 12.84 -4.32
C VAL A 201 -9.96 12.08 -2.97
N TRP A 202 -11.14 11.80 -2.44
CA TRP A 202 -11.33 11.23 -1.10
C TRP A 202 -11.83 9.80 -1.07
N SER A 203 -11.83 9.07 -2.17
CA SER A 203 -12.24 7.66 -2.16
C SER A 203 -11.25 6.76 -1.41
N SER A 204 -10.93 7.14 -0.17
CA SER A 204 -10.42 6.21 0.84
C SER A 204 -11.39 5.04 1.02
N ASP A 205 -12.60 5.19 0.58
CA ASP A 205 -13.72 4.26 0.67
C ASP A 205 -13.47 2.95 -0.07
N PHE A 206 -12.61 2.96 -1.10
CA PHE A 206 -12.14 1.74 -1.74
C PHE A 206 -11.24 0.87 -0.88
N LEU A 207 -10.62 1.45 0.14
CA LEU A 207 -9.57 0.79 0.91
C LEU A 207 -9.98 0.49 2.34
N LEU A 208 -11.07 1.09 2.78
CA LEU A 208 -11.59 0.94 4.13
C LEU A 208 -13.07 0.59 4.05
N PRO A 209 -13.60 -0.22 4.97
CA PRO A 209 -15.04 -0.34 5.11
C PRO A 209 -15.59 1.06 5.36
N SER A 210 -16.23 1.65 4.38
CA SER A 210 -16.84 2.97 4.51
C SER A 210 -18.11 2.90 5.34
N ASN A 211 -18.73 1.71 5.39
CA ASN A 211 -20.00 1.47 6.05
C ASN A 211 -19.88 0.29 6.99
N LEU A 212 -20.25 0.54 8.22
CA LEU A 212 -20.43 -0.47 9.26
C LEU A 212 -21.73 -1.28 9.11
N ASP A 213 -22.50 -0.99 8.08
CA ASP A 213 -23.71 -1.72 7.77
C ASP A 213 -23.45 -3.16 7.26
N GLY A 214 -22.23 -3.66 7.49
CA GLY A 214 -21.83 -5.03 7.13
C GLY A 214 -21.56 -5.23 5.64
N VAL A 215 -21.67 -4.20 4.82
CA VAL A 215 -21.26 -4.22 3.43
C VAL A 215 -19.81 -3.79 3.33
N ASP A 216 -18.95 -4.75 3.15
CA ASP A 216 -17.54 -4.49 2.87
C ASP A 216 -17.40 -3.97 1.43
N ASP A 217 -17.18 -2.66 1.27
CA ASP A 217 -16.98 -2.04 -0.05
C ASP A 217 -15.80 -2.65 -0.83
N ARG A 218 -14.90 -3.36 -0.14
CA ARG A 218 -13.82 -4.14 -0.78
C ARG A 218 -14.35 -5.30 -1.61
N THR A 219 -15.61 -5.70 -1.42
CA THR A 219 -16.25 -6.77 -2.18
C THR A 219 -16.98 -6.28 -3.43
N LYS A 220 -17.10 -4.96 -3.61
CA LYS A 220 -17.77 -4.42 -4.80
C LYS A 220 -16.90 -4.61 -6.04
N ASP A 221 -17.53 -5.06 -7.10
CA ASP A 221 -16.90 -5.14 -8.42
C ASP A 221 -16.45 -3.75 -8.87
N ILE A 222 -15.27 -3.66 -9.51
CA ILE A 222 -14.76 -2.41 -10.07
C ILE A 222 -15.77 -1.75 -11.04
N LYS A 223 -16.63 -2.53 -11.69
CA LYS A 223 -17.72 -2.06 -12.55
C LYS A 223 -18.65 -1.08 -11.84
N VAL A 224 -18.98 -1.35 -10.58
CA VAL A 224 -19.84 -0.48 -9.77
C VAL A 224 -19.24 0.90 -9.63
N TYR A 225 -17.94 0.96 -9.39
CA TYR A 225 -17.24 2.23 -9.23
C TYR A 225 -17.04 2.95 -10.56
N ILE A 226 -16.73 2.22 -11.62
CA ILE A 226 -16.57 2.79 -12.95
C ILE A 226 -17.90 3.39 -13.43
N SER A 227 -19.03 2.78 -13.11
CA SER A 227 -20.36 3.29 -13.51
C SER A 227 -20.64 4.70 -12.99
N GLU A 228 -20.06 5.09 -11.86
CA GLU A 228 -20.20 6.44 -11.31
C GLU A 228 -19.48 7.52 -12.12
N PHE A 229 -18.55 7.11 -12.99
CA PHE A 229 -17.85 8.00 -13.91
C PHE A 229 -18.44 8.01 -15.31
N LYS A 230 -19.55 7.33 -15.53
CA LYS A 230 -20.20 7.31 -16.84
C LYS A 230 -20.53 8.74 -17.30
N ASN A 231 -20.17 9.04 -18.55
CA ASN A 231 -20.29 10.36 -19.17
C ASN A 231 -19.48 11.47 -18.47
N SER A 232 -18.53 11.11 -17.59
CA SER A 232 -17.64 12.08 -16.99
C SER A 232 -16.57 12.54 -17.98
N LYS A 233 -16.15 13.81 -17.85
CA LYS A 233 -15.08 14.39 -18.65
C LYS A 233 -13.81 14.53 -17.80
N LYS A 234 -12.67 14.41 -18.46
CA LYS A 234 -11.35 14.64 -17.84
C LYS A 234 -11.26 16.10 -17.39
N GLY A 235 -10.93 16.30 -16.11
CA GLY A 235 -10.54 17.59 -15.55
C GLY A 235 -9.08 17.93 -15.84
N LYS A 236 -8.52 18.86 -15.08
CA LYS A 236 -7.09 19.21 -15.20
C LYS A 236 -6.19 18.02 -14.82
N SER A 237 -5.18 17.76 -15.63
CA SER A 237 -4.14 16.76 -15.35
C SER A 237 -3.15 17.27 -14.29
N GLU A 238 -3.65 17.54 -13.08
CA GLU A 238 -2.86 17.89 -11.91
C GLU A 238 -2.72 16.67 -10.99
N PHE A 239 -1.69 16.65 -10.15
CA PHE A 239 -1.56 15.59 -9.17
C PHE A 239 -2.77 15.56 -8.24
N ASN A 240 -3.44 14.42 -8.21
CA ASN A 240 -4.58 14.18 -7.36
C ASN A 240 -4.53 12.74 -6.84
N TYR A 241 -4.09 12.59 -5.59
CA TYR A 241 -3.88 11.26 -5.01
C TYR A 241 -5.18 10.46 -4.92
N SER A 242 -5.27 9.40 -5.72
CA SER A 242 -6.45 8.56 -5.87
C SER A 242 -6.08 7.08 -5.75
N ALA A 243 -6.75 6.36 -4.85
CA ALA A 243 -6.63 4.91 -4.80
C ALA A 243 -7.30 4.25 -6.02
N PHE A 244 -8.30 4.90 -6.56
CA PHE A 244 -9.04 4.38 -7.71
C PHE A 244 -8.19 4.36 -8.98
N SER A 245 -7.38 5.37 -9.23
CA SER A 245 -6.43 5.36 -10.37
C SER A 245 -5.53 4.12 -10.33
N THR A 246 -5.02 3.75 -9.15
CA THR A 246 -4.22 2.53 -9.01
C THR A 246 -5.06 1.26 -9.21
N GLN A 247 -6.29 1.27 -8.72
CA GLN A 247 -7.22 0.16 -8.89
C GLN A 247 -7.51 -0.08 -10.38
N LEU A 248 -7.66 0.99 -11.15
CA LEU A 248 -7.81 0.93 -12.61
C LEU A 248 -6.56 0.35 -13.27
N VAL A 249 -5.37 0.82 -12.89
CA VAL A 249 -4.10 0.28 -13.41
C VAL A 249 -3.99 -1.22 -13.16
N LEU A 250 -4.23 -1.69 -11.95
CA LEU A 250 -4.11 -3.11 -11.61
C LEU A 250 -5.12 -3.97 -12.41
N ASN A 251 -6.34 -3.47 -12.57
CA ASN A 251 -7.36 -4.20 -13.33
C ASN A 251 -7.21 -4.06 -14.85
N TYR A 252 -6.57 -3.00 -15.32
CA TYR A 252 -6.13 -2.93 -16.71
C TYR A 252 -5.04 -3.96 -17.01
N ILE A 253 -4.06 -4.13 -16.12
CA ILE A 253 -3.08 -5.22 -16.24
C ILE A 253 -3.79 -6.58 -16.26
N LEU A 254 -4.73 -6.81 -15.35
CA LEU A 254 -5.54 -8.02 -15.31
C LEU A 254 -6.29 -8.25 -16.63
N PHE A 255 -6.87 -7.21 -17.22
CA PHE A 255 -7.54 -7.27 -18.52
C PHE A 255 -6.56 -7.62 -19.64
N LYS A 256 -5.41 -6.94 -19.73
CA LYS A 256 -4.40 -7.14 -20.78
C LYS A 256 -3.75 -8.52 -20.71
N THR A 257 -3.52 -9.04 -19.52
CA THR A 257 -2.89 -10.34 -19.31
C THR A 257 -3.88 -11.52 -19.38
N GLY A 258 -5.16 -11.25 -19.15
CA GLY A 258 -6.20 -12.29 -19.20
C GLY A 258 -5.85 -13.47 -18.28
N ASP A 259 -5.81 -14.69 -18.83
CA ASP A 259 -5.47 -15.90 -18.07
C ASP A 259 -4.01 -16.01 -17.61
N ASN A 260 -3.16 -15.09 -18.06
CA ASN A 260 -1.76 -15.04 -17.64
C ASN A 260 -1.52 -14.07 -16.47
N PHE A 261 -2.58 -13.52 -15.85
CA PHE A 261 -2.40 -12.57 -14.74
C PHE A 261 -1.63 -13.20 -13.57
N GLU A 262 -1.99 -14.40 -13.15
CA GLU A 262 -1.29 -15.12 -12.10
C GLU A 262 0.19 -15.37 -12.49
N LYS A 263 0.46 -15.72 -13.74
CA LYS A 263 1.84 -15.92 -14.23
C LYS A 263 2.68 -14.65 -14.14
N ILE A 264 2.11 -13.47 -14.43
CA ILE A 264 2.82 -12.20 -14.25
C ILE A 264 3.13 -11.94 -12.78
N LEU A 265 2.19 -12.26 -11.88
CA LEU A 265 2.45 -12.16 -10.45
C LEU A 265 3.55 -13.14 -10.00
N GLU A 266 3.51 -14.39 -10.46
CA GLU A 266 4.56 -15.39 -10.20
C GLU A 266 5.91 -14.90 -10.70
N LYS A 267 5.99 -14.41 -11.93
CA LYS A 267 7.22 -13.86 -12.49
C LYS A 267 7.76 -12.70 -11.65
N THR A 268 6.88 -11.80 -11.23
CA THR A 268 7.25 -10.62 -10.43
C THR A 268 7.76 -10.99 -9.04
N PHE A 269 7.01 -11.82 -8.31
CA PHE A 269 7.25 -12.03 -6.90
C PHE A 269 8.00 -13.33 -6.60
N LYS A 270 7.65 -14.44 -7.26
CA LYS A 270 8.26 -15.74 -7.02
C LYS A 270 9.63 -15.87 -7.71
N GLU A 271 9.69 -15.55 -9.00
CA GLU A 271 10.92 -15.74 -9.78
C GLU A 271 11.90 -14.59 -9.56
N LYS A 272 11.42 -13.33 -9.70
CA LYS A 272 12.28 -12.16 -9.64
C LYS A 272 12.60 -11.73 -8.21
N ALA A 273 11.60 -11.51 -7.39
CA ALA A 273 11.80 -11.11 -6.00
C ALA A 273 12.22 -12.28 -5.09
N LYS A 274 12.04 -13.53 -5.54
CA LYS A 274 12.42 -14.75 -4.78
C LYS A 274 11.89 -14.72 -3.36
N ILE A 275 10.58 -14.50 -3.22
CA ILE A 275 9.89 -14.44 -1.92
C ILE A 275 10.02 -15.77 -1.17
N LYS A 276 10.08 -15.70 0.16
CA LYS A 276 10.20 -16.87 1.05
C LYS A 276 8.85 -17.36 1.56
N HIS A 277 7.86 -16.47 1.67
CA HIS A 277 6.50 -16.79 2.06
C HIS A 277 5.55 -16.32 0.98
N SER A 278 4.38 -16.96 0.85
CA SER A 278 3.40 -16.52 -0.15
C SER A 278 3.06 -15.03 0.02
N VAL A 279 2.77 -14.37 -1.08
CA VAL A 279 2.28 -12.99 -1.10
C VAL A 279 1.00 -12.94 -1.92
N PHE A 280 0.16 -11.93 -1.72
CA PHE A 280 -1.09 -11.87 -2.48
C PHE A 280 -1.68 -10.48 -2.58
N PHE A 281 -2.41 -10.24 -3.67
CA PHE A 281 -3.43 -9.22 -3.79
C PHE A 281 -4.80 -9.80 -3.45
N TYR A 282 -5.72 -8.99 -2.93
CA TYR A 282 -7.08 -9.44 -2.82
C TYR A 282 -7.72 -9.62 -4.18
N ARG A 283 -8.57 -10.63 -4.27
CA ARG A 283 -9.45 -10.88 -5.40
C ARG A 283 -10.88 -10.61 -4.97
N VAL A 284 -11.50 -9.61 -5.57
CA VAL A 284 -12.93 -9.37 -5.44
C VAL A 284 -13.65 -10.42 -6.28
N PRO A 285 -14.60 -11.18 -5.73
CA PRO A 285 -15.36 -12.14 -6.51
C PRO A 285 -16.08 -11.48 -7.67
N GLY A 286 -15.87 -11.99 -8.88
CA GLY A 286 -16.67 -11.64 -10.05
C GLY A 286 -17.96 -12.47 -10.11
N SER A 287 -18.77 -12.25 -11.15
CA SER A 287 -19.85 -13.18 -11.48
C SER A 287 -19.31 -14.58 -11.74
N SER A 288 -20.16 -15.61 -11.70
CA SER A 288 -19.74 -17.01 -11.89
C SER A 288 -19.01 -17.27 -13.22
N LYS A 289 -19.15 -16.38 -14.19
CA LYS A 289 -18.53 -16.47 -15.54
C LYS A 289 -17.37 -15.47 -15.73
N GLU A 290 -17.12 -14.58 -14.78
CA GLU A 290 -16.10 -13.54 -14.90
C GLU A 290 -14.96 -13.78 -13.91
N ARG A 291 -13.75 -13.47 -14.35
CA ARG A 291 -12.58 -13.37 -13.48
C ARG A 291 -12.82 -12.24 -12.48
N GLY A 292 -12.63 -12.50 -11.19
CA GLY A 292 -12.79 -11.48 -10.16
C GLY A 292 -11.71 -10.41 -10.29
N ASN A 293 -12.05 -9.20 -9.89
CA ASN A 293 -11.14 -8.05 -9.94
C ASN A 293 -10.03 -8.15 -8.90
N ALA A 294 -8.85 -7.62 -9.21
CA ALA A 294 -7.78 -7.48 -8.25
C ALA A 294 -7.94 -6.18 -7.45
N ASN A 295 -7.71 -6.25 -6.15
CA ASN A 295 -7.66 -5.09 -5.26
C ASN A 295 -6.21 -4.78 -4.89
N ILE A 296 -5.86 -3.50 -4.84
CA ILE A 296 -4.50 -3.01 -4.58
C ILE A 296 -3.95 -3.36 -3.19
N MET A 297 -4.78 -3.90 -2.28
CA MET A 297 -4.29 -4.39 -1.01
C MET A 297 -3.41 -5.61 -1.21
N PHE A 298 -2.14 -5.43 -0.86
CA PHE A 298 -1.12 -6.45 -0.96
C PHE A 298 -0.69 -6.92 0.43
N PHE A 299 -0.27 -8.16 0.54
CA PHE A 299 0.17 -8.77 1.79
C PHE A 299 1.47 -9.52 1.58
N ALA A 300 2.43 -9.21 2.43
CA ALA A 300 3.73 -9.88 2.47
C ALA A 300 4.28 -9.87 3.90
N THR A 301 5.29 -10.69 4.17
CA THR A 301 6.05 -10.57 5.41
C THR A 301 7.01 -9.38 5.35
N ARG A 302 7.55 -8.96 6.50
CA ARG A 302 8.54 -7.88 6.57
C ARG A 302 9.76 -8.14 5.67
N TYR A 303 10.21 -9.37 5.64
CA TYR A 303 11.33 -9.79 4.81
C TYR A 303 10.96 -9.92 3.33
N ASP A 304 9.73 -10.32 3.01
CA ASP A 304 9.33 -10.43 1.61
C ASP A 304 9.09 -9.04 1.00
N TYR A 305 8.64 -8.05 1.77
CA TYR A 305 8.70 -6.65 1.33
C TYR A 305 10.13 -6.20 1.01
N LEU A 306 11.11 -6.59 1.84
CA LEU A 306 12.52 -6.28 1.59
C LEU A 306 13.04 -7.00 0.34
N ARG A 307 12.65 -8.27 0.10
CA ARG A 307 13.00 -9.02 -1.13
C ARG A 307 12.47 -8.32 -2.38
N ILE A 308 11.23 -7.84 -2.32
CA ILE A 308 10.63 -7.11 -3.44
C ILE A 308 11.37 -5.78 -3.66
N ALA A 309 11.67 -5.03 -2.61
CA ALA A 309 12.45 -3.81 -2.69
C ALA A 309 13.85 -4.05 -3.27
N LYS A 310 14.52 -5.12 -2.83
CA LYS A 310 15.81 -5.54 -3.38
C LYS A 310 15.71 -5.90 -4.86
N ALA A 311 14.68 -6.61 -5.27
CA ALA A 311 14.48 -6.95 -6.68
C ALA A 311 14.32 -5.69 -7.55
N MET A 312 13.61 -4.68 -7.06
CA MET A 312 13.52 -3.38 -7.74
C MET A 312 14.88 -2.69 -7.84
N LEU A 313 15.69 -2.75 -6.77
CA LEU A 313 17.06 -2.21 -6.75
C LEU A 313 17.93 -2.94 -7.76
N ASP A 314 17.90 -4.28 -7.78
CA ASP A 314 18.65 -5.09 -8.73
C ASP A 314 18.25 -4.79 -10.18
N ASP A 315 16.95 -4.64 -10.44
CA ASP A 315 16.46 -4.28 -11.76
C ASP A 315 17.02 -2.94 -12.24
N TRP A 316 17.01 -1.94 -11.35
CA TRP A 316 17.55 -0.62 -11.63
C TRP A 316 19.05 -0.67 -11.90
N GLN A 317 19.82 -1.32 -11.02
CA GLN A 317 21.29 -1.36 -11.09
C GLN A 317 21.77 -2.16 -12.30
N ASN A 318 21.10 -3.25 -12.66
CA ASN A 318 21.45 -4.09 -13.80
C ASN A 318 20.80 -3.65 -15.12
N ASP A 319 20.14 -2.49 -15.15
CA ASP A 319 19.51 -1.93 -16.34
C ASP A 319 18.60 -2.92 -17.10
N THR A 320 17.89 -3.77 -16.33
CA THR A 320 16.93 -4.71 -16.92
C THR A 320 15.77 -3.96 -17.60
N CYS A 321 14.92 -4.65 -18.34
CA CYS A 321 13.73 -4.03 -18.91
C CYS A 321 12.88 -3.34 -17.82
N VAL A 322 12.65 -4.00 -16.68
CA VAL A 322 11.92 -3.40 -15.55
C VAL A 322 12.73 -2.27 -14.90
N GLY A 323 14.05 -2.40 -14.86
CA GLY A 323 14.95 -1.32 -14.43
C GLY A 323 14.82 -0.07 -15.29
N LYS A 324 14.75 -0.22 -16.61
CA LYS A 324 14.49 0.89 -17.54
C LYS A 324 13.11 1.52 -17.33
N TYR A 325 12.09 0.70 -17.05
CA TYR A 325 10.78 1.22 -16.64
C TYR A 325 10.89 2.05 -15.36
N LEU A 326 11.57 1.57 -14.31
CA LEU A 326 11.76 2.30 -13.06
C LEU A 326 12.52 3.61 -13.26
N LYS A 327 13.57 3.63 -14.11
CA LYS A 327 14.29 4.84 -14.50
C LYS A 327 13.38 5.82 -15.23
N THR A 328 12.58 5.33 -16.17
CA THR A 328 11.66 6.17 -16.95
C THR A 328 10.62 6.84 -16.07
N ILE A 329 10.02 6.13 -15.11
CA ILE A 329 9.05 6.74 -14.20
C ILE A 329 9.73 7.77 -13.27
N PHE A 330 10.96 7.54 -12.84
CA PHE A 330 11.71 8.51 -12.03
C PHE A 330 12.08 9.76 -12.83
N GLU A 331 12.53 9.62 -14.06
CA GLU A 331 12.88 10.74 -14.94
C GLU A 331 11.67 11.63 -15.25
N ASN A 332 10.50 11.00 -15.42
CA ASN A 332 9.24 11.69 -15.71
C ASN A 332 8.39 11.94 -14.45
N ARG A 333 9.02 12.01 -13.28
CA ARG A 333 8.36 12.31 -12.02
C ARG A 333 7.76 13.70 -12.01
N ILE A 334 6.68 13.85 -11.28
CA ILE A 334 5.95 15.11 -11.18
C ILE A 334 6.11 15.74 -9.79
N SER A 335 5.94 17.06 -9.70
CA SER A 335 5.81 17.76 -8.43
C SER A 335 4.40 17.59 -7.86
N LYS A 336 4.31 17.50 -6.54
CA LYS A 336 3.04 17.53 -5.79
C LYS A 336 2.70 18.94 -5.28
N ASP A 337 3.41 19.98 -5.70
CA ASP A 337 3.22 21.34 -5.19
C ASP A 337 1.81 21.90 -5.45
N ASN A 338 1.10 21.31 -6.41
CA ASN A 338 -0.30 21.63 -6.72
C ASN A 338 -1.31 20.66 -6.08
N ASP A 339 -0.90 19.84 -5.12
CA ASP A 339 -1.81 18.91 -4.45
C ASP A 339 -2.91 19.71 -3.72
N LYS A 340 -4.14 19.53 -4.17
CA LYS A 340 -5.32 20.20 -3.59
C LYS A 340 -5.53 19.82 -2.12
N LYS A 341 -5.04 18.65 -1.70
CA LYS A 341 -5.09 18.21 -0.30
C LYS A 341 -4.15 19.00 0.59
N GLU A 342 -2.94 19.30 0.11
CA GLU A 342 -2.01 20.19 0.84
C GLU A 342 -2.63 21.54 1.13
N ARG A 343 -3.30 22.13 0.13
CA ARG A 343 -3.99 23.42 0.27
C ARG A 343 -5.12 23.40 1.30
N ARG A 344 -5.68 22.22 1.61
CA ARG A 344 -6.75 22.02 2.61
C ARG A 344 -6.22 21.67 4.01
N GLY A 345 -4.90 21.64 4.23
CA GLY A 345 -4.32 21.28 5.51
C GLY A 345 -4.35 19.80 5.88
N ASP A 346 -4.77 18.95 4.95
CA ASP A 346 -4.98 17.52 5.21
C ASP A 346 -3.73 16.65 4.99
N SER A 347 -2.65 17.22 4.50
CA SER A 347 -1.54 16.45 3.96
C SER A 347 -0.25 16.51 4.75
N ARG A 348 -0.31 16.76 6.06
CA ARG A 348 0.88 16.68 6.94
C ARG A 348 1.68 15.37 6.75
N GLN A 349 1.02 14.33 6.27
CA GLN A 349 1.64 13.02 6.01
C GLN A 349 2.64 13.01 4.83
N TRP A 350 2.60 14.00 3.95
CA TRP A 350 3.35 13.99 2.69
C TRP A 350 4.36 15.13 2.56
N HIS A 351 4.51 15.95 3.58
CA HIS A 351 5.46 17.09 3.57
C HIS A 351 6.91 16.68 3.39
N PHE A 352 7.26 15.44 3.75
CA PHE A 352 8.62 14.94 3.60
C PHE A 352 8.95 14.47 2.17
N ALA A 353 7.95 14.28 1.29
CA ALA A 353 8.14 13.83 -0.08
C ALA A 353 7.32 14.71 -1.05
N ARG A 354 8.00 15.54 -1.82
CA ARG A 354 7.40 16.58 -2.69
C ARG A 354 7.22 16.16 -4.13
N GLY A 355 7.60 14.97 -4.51
CA GLY A 355 7.46 14.44 -5.85
C GLY A 355 6.73 13.10 -5.88
N TYR A 356 6.26 12.72 -7.07
CA TYR A 356 5.60 11.45 -7.34
C TYR A 356 6.08 10.88 -8.66
N ALA A 357 6.32 9.59 -8.71
CA ALA A 357 6.92 8.88 -9.83
C ALA A 357 6.26 7.51 -10.00
N GLY A 358 5.24 7.39 -10.83
CA GLY A 358 4.65 6.10 -11.16
C GLY A 358 4.25 5.24 -9.95
N GLN A 359 3.52 5.80 -9.00
CA GLN A 359 3.09 5.17 -7.72
C GLN A 359 4.16 5.13 -6.61
N PHE A 360 5.27 5.83 -6.78
CA PHE A 360 6.27 6.05 -5.74
C PHE A 360 6.28 7.50 -5.27
N GLN A 361 6.58 7.71 -4.00
CA GLN A 361 6.95 9.01 -3.46
C GLN A 361 8.43 9.29 -3.75
N THR A 362 8.76 10.52 -4.06
CA THR A 362 10.14 10.96 -4.33
C THR A 362 10.36 12.42 -3.91
N HIS A 363 11.53 12.98 -4.14
CA HIS A 363 11.91 14.32 -3.71
C HIS A 363 11.78 14.49 -2.19
N TYR A 364 12.45 13.61 -1.45
CA TYR A 364 12.48 13.68 0.01
C TYR A 364 13.20 14.93 0.52
N THR A 365 12.65 15.55 1.55
CA THR A 365 13.26 16.69 2.21
C THR A 365 14.68 16.34 2.70
N GLY A 366 15.64 17.19 2.39
CA GLY A 366 17.05 16.97 2.75
C GLY A 366 17.82 16.04 1.81
N ILE A 367 17.16 15.46 0.80
CA ILE A 367 17.82 14.64 -0.24
C ILE A 367 17.84 15.41 -1.56
N ASN A 368 18.98 15.34 -2.27
CA ASN A 368 19.09 15.95 -3.59
C ASN A 368 18.00 15.36 -4.52
N LYS A 369 17.23 16.23 -5.16
CA LYS A 369 16.13 15.84 -6.06
C LYS A 369 16.58 14.99 -7.24
N LYS A 370 17.83 15.08 -7.66
CA LYS A 370 18.39 14.27 -8.76
C LYS A 370 18.73 12.84 -8.32
N ARG A 371 18.95 12.64 -7.01
CA ARG A 371 19.24 11.32 -6.47
C ARG A 371 17.99 10.44 -6.54
N PRO A 372 18.08 9.25 -7.13
CA PRO A 372 16.93 8.38 -7.33
C PRO A 372 16.54 7.65 -6.03
N VAL A 373 16.01 8.41 -5.07
CA VAL A 373 15.39 7.87 -3.88
C VAL A 373 13.89 7.84 -4.08
N MET A 374 13.33 6.64 -4.09
CA MET A 374 11.90 6.42 -4.23
C MET A 374 11.36 5.62 -3.05
N GLY A 375 10.19 5.98 -2.58
CA GLY A 375 9.58 5.36 -1.41
C GLY A 375 8.14 4.98 -1.61
N MET A 376 7.75 4.03 -0.80
CA MET A 376 6.41 3.48 -0.69
C MET A 376 5.92 3.76 0.73
N HIS A 377 4.78 4.41 0.84
CA HIS A 377 4.24 4.79 2.14
C HIS A 377 2.77 4.38 2.24
N GLY A 378 2.43 3.70 3.33
CA GLY A 378 1.09 3.22 3.61
C GLY A 378 0.46 3.95 4.79
N ARG A 379 -0.86 4.15 4.72
CA ARG A 379 -1.65 4.64 5.84
C ARG A 379 -1.64 3.57 6.93
N GLY A 380 -0.96 3.81 8.01
CA GLY A 380 -0.70 2.82 9.04
C GLY A 380 0.78 2.68 9.35
N GLY A 381 1.63 3.52 8.72
CA GLY A 381 3.05 3.59 9.01
C GLY A 381 3.88 2.51 8.32
N GLN A 382 3.38 1.88 7.26
CA GLN A 382 4.21 1.04 6.40
C GLN A 382 5.10 1.94 5.55
N HIS A 383 6.41 1.77 5.66
CA HIS A 383 7.37 2.55 4.89
C HIS A 383 8.42 1.62 4.29
N ILE A 384 8.66 1.77 3.00
CA ILE A 384 9.80 1.18 2.30
C ILE A 384 10.43 2.30 1.48
N VAL A 385 11.71 2.50 1.65
CA VAL A 385 12.47 3.52 0.90
C VAL A 385 13.66 2.85 0.25
N ILE A 386 13.85 3.10 -1.03
CA ILE A 386 14.94 2.55 -1.83
C ILE A 386 15.77 3.72 -2.34
N ASP A 387 17.06 3.67 -2.07
CA ASP A 387 18.07 4.53 -2.66
C ASP A 387 18.74 3.75 -3.80
N PHE A 388 18.34 4.05 -5.03
CA PHE A 388 18.78 3.29 -6.20
C PHE A 388 20.24 3.57 -6.63
N GLU A 389 20.87 4.60 -6.08
CA GLU A 389 22.30 4.85 -6.30
C GLU A 389 23.19 4.04 -5.35
N ARG A 390 22.68 3.72 -4.17
CA ARG A 390 23.41 2.95 -3.17
C ARG A 390 23.03 1.49 -3.22
N SER A 391 23.95 0.65 -2.84
CA SER A 391 23.70 -0.80 -2.77
C SER A 391 23.07 -1.22 -1.45
#